data_92550702a596672c78d9cc4742660ef3
#
_entry.id   92550702a596672c78d9cc4742660ef3
#
_cell.length_a   1.000
_cell.length_b   1.000
_cell.length_c   1.000
_cell.angle_alpha   90.00
_cell.angle_beta   90.00
_cell.angle_gamma   90.00
#
_symmetry.space_group_name_H-M   'P 1'
#
loop_
_entity.id
_entity.type
_entity.pdbx_description
1 polymer ?
#
loop_
_entity_poly.entity_id
_entity_poly.type
_entity_poly.pdbx_seq_one_letter_code
_entity_poly.pdbx_strand_id
1 'polypeptide(L)'
;MSTSPQHRPGPPDPRLYNEDLAPAAKRTWGTYSVFALWMSDTHAISNYAFAASLFVLGLPAWEVFTALLVGITLVYWMMNRMGHAGHRTGVPYPVLARASWGVYGANIPALLRAVMAVAWYGIQTWLASTAVVLLTLQIAPGLDAYHHNSVLGLSTLGWVAFMVMWGLQAALLTRGMEFIRKVQDFATGPVVWLVVLALAVYLVVKSHGDISLTRSLTGLSGTAQVQQSLIAVSLTVATFLTLVLNYADFARFTPDHRSYRRGNLVGLPVNFTAFAVVAVLVTAGTIAVFGEAIYDPVKVIQKIDNPVVTVIGALAFIVATIGINVVANFVSPAYDFANLLPKYLDFKRGGMITAVLAVLVMPWKLYSSALVIQYFLGALGAFLGPLVAILLVDYYLVRRGRIDVDALFSADAAGAYYYRRGYNPKAVIAFLPAAAVSAALALIPVFDTVAPFSWIFGMAISGLLYAAVSRRERAAAGTGPIPQDIISSQVRGESVEEVEGPERSGAIAGSAAAPGS
;
A
#
# COMPACT_ATOMS: atom_id res chain seq x y z
N MET A 1 -27.79 -33.63 20.77
CA MET A 1 -27.25 -32.52 19.99
C MET A 1 -27.68 -31.23 20.67
N SER A 2 -26.80 -30.66 21.49
CA SER A 2 -27.10 -29.41 22.18
C SER A 2 -26.78 -28.27 21.20
N THR A 3 -27.79 -27.58 20.70
CA THR A 3 -27.63 -26.32 19.97
C THR A 3 -27.19 -25.26 20.96
N SER A 4 -25.89 -24.91 20.92
CA SER A 4 -25.40 -23.74 21.62
C SER A 4 -26.25 -22.53 21.21
N PRO A 5 -26.69 -21.66 22.14
CA PRO A 5 -27.46 -20.48 21.80
C PRO A 5 -26.59 -19.63 20.84
N GLN A 6 -27.12 -19.38 19.64
CA GLN A 6 -26.54 -18.38 18.75
C GLN A 6 -26.59 -17.04 19.46
N HIS A 7 -25.41 -16.60 19.92
CA HIS A 7 -25.26 -15.30 20.53
C HIS A 7 -25.59 -14.25 19.44
N ARG A 8 -26.75 -13.61 19.52
CA ARG A 8 -27.08 -12.46 18.65
C ARG A 8 -26.05 -11.38 18.97
N PRO A 9 -25.27 -10.92 18.00
CA PRO A 9 -24.30 -9.87 18.26
C PRO A 9 -25.06 -8.62 18.74
N GLY A 10 -24.62 -8.07 19.87
CA GLY A 10 -25.09 -6.78 20.37
C GLY A 10 -24.65 -5.64 19.43
N PRO A 11 -25.14 -4.41 19.67
CA PRO A 11 -24.69 -3.26 18.89
C PRO A 11 -23.15 -3.12 18.98
N PRO A 12 -22.50 -2.61 17.92
CA PRO A 12 -21.06 -2.41 17.91
C PRO A 12 -20.58 -1.55 19.09
N ASP A 13 -19.48 -1.93 19.72
CA ASP A 13 -18.90 -1.15 20.83
C ASP A 13 -18.36 0.20 20.31
N PRO A 14 -18.80 1.35 20.85
CA PRO A 14 -18.34 2.67 20.41
C PRO A 14 -16.82 2.90 20.55
N ARG A 15 -16.13 2.07 21.35
CA ARG A 15 -14.66 2.10 21.48
C ARG A 15 -13.95 1.43 20.31
N LEU A 16 -14.67 0.66 19.50
CA LEU A 16 -14.14 -0.13 18.39
C LEU A 16 -14.77 0.24 17.05
N TYR A 17 -15.80 1.08 17.04
CA TYR A 17 -16.64 1.35 15.89
C TYR A 17 -16.73 2.84 15.57
N ASN A 18 -16.64 3.16 14.29
CA ASN A 18 -17.19 4.33 13.64
C ASN A 18 -17.57 3.94 12.19
N GLU A 19 -18.29 4.82 11.49
CA GLU A 19 -18.78 4.55 10.13
C GLU A 19 -17.66 4.28 9.11
N ASP A 20 -16.50 4.93 9.27
CA ASP A 20 -15.35 4.74 8.35
C ASP A 20 -14.70 3.37 8.50
N LEU A 21 -14.76 2.79 9.71
CA LEU A 21 -14.23 1.46 10.03
C LEU A 21 -15.22 0.33 9.73
N ALA A 22 -16.50 0.67 9.59
CA ALA A 22 -17.55 -0.30 9.29
C ALA A 22 -17.30 -1.06 7.98
N PRO A 23 -17.90 -2.23 7.79
CA PRO A 23 -17.91 -2.92 6.51
C PRO A 23 -18.41 -1.99 5.40
N ALA A 24 -17.73 -1.99 4.24
CA ALA A 24 -18.07 -1.13 3.11
C ALA A 24 -19.48 -1.42 2.59
N ALA A 25 -20.42 -0.49 2.81
CA ALA A 25 -21.81 -0.61 2.36
C ALA A 25 -21.93 -0.55 0.83
N LYS A 26 -21.05 0.25 0.17
CA LYS A 26 -21.03 0.37 -1.29
C LYS A 26 -19.71 -0.20 -1.83
N ARG A 27 -19.83 -1.10 -2.81
CA ARG A 27 -18.69 -1.79 -3.45
C ARG A 27 -18.65 -1.42 -4.92
N THR A 28 -18.08 -0.26 -5.20
CA THR A 28 -18.11 0.39 -6.53
C THR A 28 -16.79 0.29 -7.30
N TRP A 29 -15.74 -0.27 -6.69
CA TRP A 29 -14.42 -0.35 -7.31
C TRP A 29 -14.32 -1.55 -8.26
N GLY A 30 -14.68 -1.35 -9.52
CA GLY A 30 -14.50 -2.34 -10.57
C GLY A 30 -13.03 -2.55 -10.96
N THR A 31 -12.79 -3.40 -11.95
CA THR A 31 -11.43 -3.67 -12.48
C THR A 31 -10.68 -2.40 -12.87
N TYR A 32 -11.37 -1.42 -13.47
CA TYR A 32 -10.75 -0.16 -13.89
C TYR A 32 -10.31 0.68 -12.69
N SER A 33 -11.13 0.84 -11.63
CA SER A 33 -10.74 1.63 -10.45
C SER A 33 -9.55 1.00 -9.70
N VAL A 34 -9.48 -0.34 -9.64
CA VAL A 34 -8.30 -1.03 -9.09
C VAL A 34 -7.07 -0.86 -9.98
N PHE A 35 -7.24 -0.89 -11.30
CA PHE A 35 -6.16 -0.56 -12.24
C PHE A 35 -5.71 0.90 -12.08
N ALA A 36 -6.64 1.85 -11.97
CA ALA A 36 -6.35 3.27 -11.78
C ALA A 36 -5.60 3.55 -10.45
N LEU A 37 -5.92 2.79 -9.39
CA LEU A 37 -5.14 2.78 -8.14
C LEU A 37 -3.66 2.53 -8.44
N TRP A 38 -3.35 1.48 -9.20
CA TRP A 38 -1.97 1.13 -9.55
C TRP A 38 -1.36 2.07 -10.58
N MET A 39 -2.16 2.64 -11.48
CA MET A 39 -1.70 3.72 -12.37
C MET A 39 -1.17 4.90 -11.56
N SER A 40 -1.85 5.27 -10.49
CA SER A 40 -1.42 6.36 -9.61
C SER A 40 -0.19 6.00 -8.78
N ASP A 41 -0.10 4.76 -8.30
CA ASP A 41 0.99 4.30 -7.43
C ASP A 41 2.28 4.03 -8.21
N THR A 42 2.21 3.32 -9.33
CA THR A 42 3.40 2.89 -10.08
C THR A 42 4.12 4.05 -10.76
N HIS A 43 3.41 5.08 -11.20
CA HIS A 43 3.98 6.20 -11.96
C HIS A 43 4.50 7.34 -11.09
N ALA A 44 4.95 7.03 -9.89
CA ALA A 44 5.54 8.01 -9.00
C ALA A 44 7.02 8.30 -9.30
N ILE A 45 7.47 9.50 -8.96
CA ILE A 45 8.89 9.89 -9.00
C ILE A 45 9.72 8.90 -8.19
N SER A 46 9.24 8.48 -7.02
CA SER A 46 9.94 7.53 -6.15
C SER A 46 10.13 6.17 -6.79
N ASN A 47 9.15 5.66 -7.54
CA ASN A 47 9.27 4.37 -8.22
C ASN A 47 10.24 4.45 -9.41
N TYR A 48 10.27 5.58 -10.13
CA TYR A 48 11.31 5.82 -11.13
C TYR A 48 12.68 5.85 -10.45
N ALA A 49 12.85 6.65 -9.40
CA ALA A 49 14.12 6.77 -8.67
C ALA A 49 14.55 5.42 -8.09
N PHE A 50 13.61 4.62 -7.59
CA PHE A 50 13.88 3.27 -7.11
C PHE A 50 14.40 2.37 -8.25
N ALA A 51 13.68 2.28 -9.38
CA ALA A 51 14.09 1.47 -10.52
C ALA A 51 15.48 1.89 -11.05
N ALA A 52 15.72 3.20 -11.15
CA ALA A 52 17.01 3.74 -11.55
C ALA A 52 18.12 3.43 -10.53
N SER A 53 17.83 3.46 -9.22
CA SER A 53 18.82 3.17 -8.17
C SER A 53 19.34 1.73 -8.22
N LEU A 54 18.61 0.80 -8.81
CA LEU A 54 19.06 -0.59 -8.96
C LEU A 54 20.28 -0.72 -9.89
N PHE A 55 20.56 0.27 -10.73
CA PHE A 55 21.78 0.30 -11.52
C PHE A 55 23.05 0.45 -10.66
N VAL A 56 22.95 1.01 -9.44
CA VAL A 56 24.06 1.07 -8.47
C VAL A 56 24.55 -0.32 -8.07
N LEU A 57 23.68 -1.33 -8.17
CA LEU A 57 24.05 -2.73 -7.93
C LEU A 57 25.01 -3.27 -9.01
N GLY A 58 25.30 -2.49 -10.06
CA GLY A 58 26.19 -2.86 -11.15
C GLY A 58 25.58 -3.81 -12.18
N LEU A 59 24.27 -4.02 -12.12
CA LEU A 59 23.55 -4.88 -13.04
C LEU A 59 23.36 -4.20 -14.41
N PRO A 60 23.40 -4.97 -15.53
CA PRO A 60 22.96 -4.47 -16.81
C PRO A 60 21.46 -4.18 -16.82
N ALA A 61 21.01 -3.30 -17.72
CA ALA A 61 19.63 -2.84 -17.79
C ALA A 61 18.60 -3.97 -17.90
N TRP A 62 18.90 -5.02 -18.66
CA TRP A 62 18.00 -6.16 -18.83
C TRP A 62 17.81 -6.97 -17.53
N GLU A 63 18.83 -7.06 -16.67
CA GLU A 63 18.72 -7.73 -15.38
C GLU A 63 17.94 -6.89 -14.36
N VAL A 64 18.17 -5.58 -14.34
CA VAL A 64 17.36 -4.64 -13.54
C VAL A 64 15.88 -4.79 -13.93
N PHE A 65 15.59 -4.79 -15.24
CA PHE A 65 14.22 -5.02 -15.74
C PHE A 65 13.66 -6.38 -15.30
N THR A 66 14.44 -7.45 -15.44
CA THR A 66 14.00 -8.81 -15.03
C THR A 66 13.74 -8.89 -13.54
N ALA A 67 14.59 -8.27 -12.71
CA ALA A 67 14.41 -8.23 -11.26
C ALA A 67 13.14 -7.46 -10.87
N LEU A 68 12.85 -6.33 -11.52
CA LEU A 68 11.61 -5.58 -11.33
C LEU A 68 10.38 -6.42 -11.71
N LEU A 69 10.42 -7.14 -12.85
CA LEU A 69 9.33 -8.01 -13.31
C LEU A 69 9.07 -9.16 -12.34
N VAL A 70 10.11 -9.84 -11.89
CA VAL A 70 9.99 -10.95 -10.93
C VAL A 70 9.45 -10.41 -9.60
N GLY A 71 10.03 -9.32 -9.09
CA GLY A 71 9.62 -8.71 -7.83
C GLY A 71 8.15 -8.28 -7.84
N ILE A 72 7.69 -7.58 -8.89
CA ILE A 72 6.29 -7.13 -8.96
C ILE A 72 5.31 -8.29 -9.15
N THR A 73 5.73 -9.39 -9.77
CA THR A 73 4.93 -10.60 -9.89
C THR A 73 4.72 -11.26 -8.53
N LEU A 74 5.75 -11.29 -7.67
CA LEU A 74 5.63 -11.73 -6.28
C LEU A 74 4.70 -10.81 -5.48
N VAL A 75 4.84 -9.49 -5.64
CA VAL A 75 3.93 -8.50 -5.03
C VAL A 75 2.49 -8.75 -5.47
N TYR A 76 2.21 -8.95 -6.75
CA TYR A 76 0.88 -9.28 -7.26
C TYR A 76 0.28 -10.51 -6.56
N TRP A 77 1.07 -11.56 -6.36
CA TRP A 77 0.61 -12.75 -5.65
C TRP A 77 0.26 -12.45 -4.19
N MET A 78 1.12 -11.71 -3.48
CA MET A 78 0.89 -11.32 -2.09
C MET A 78 -0.32 -10.39 -1.95
N MET A 79 -0.47 -9.41 -2.84
CA MET A 79 -1.62 -8.48 -2.88
C MET A 79 -2.95 -9.22 -3.01
N ASN A 80 -3.03 -10.19 -3.94
CA ASN A 80 -4.25 -10.96 -4.12
C ASN A 80 -4.60 -11.82 -2.89
N ARG A 81 -3.60 -12.30 -2.16
CA ARG A 81 -3.83 -13.04 -0.91
C ARG A 81 -4.34 -12.12 0.20
N MET A 82 -3.74 -10.96 0.37
CA MET A 82 -4.17 -9.98 1.37
C MET A 82 -5.53 -9.38 1.01
N GLY A 83 -5.74 -9.02 -0.26
CA GLY A 83 -7.00 -8.44 -0.76
C GLY A 83 -8.20 -9.36 -0.62
N HIS A 84 -8.01 -10.67 -0.65
CA HIS A 84 -9.09 -11.64 -0.47
C HIS A 84 -9.78 -11.47 0.89
N ALA A 85 -9.03 -11.25 1.97
CA ALA A 85 -9.60 -11.04 3.29
C ALA A 85 -10.42 -9.72 3.35
N GLY A 86 -9.84 -8.62 2.83
CA GLY A 86 -10.52 -7.31 2.79
C GLY A 86 -11.79 -7.33 1.93
N HIS A 87 -11.72 -7.93 0.73
CA HIS A 87 -12.88 -8.10 -0.14
C HIS A 87 -14.02 -8.88 0.55
N ARG A 88 -13.70 -9.97 1.24
CA ARG A 88 -14.70 -10.81 1.88
C ARG A 88 -15.36 -10.17 3.09
N THR A 89 -14.56 -9.53 3.94
CA THR A 89 -15.06 -8.95 5.19
C THR A 89 -15.62 -7.53 5.00
N GLY A 90 -15.18 -6.82 3.97
CA GLY A 90 -15.55 -5.42 3.73
C GLY A 90 -14.92 -4.43 4.70
N VAL A 91 -14.07 -4.87 5.65
CA VAL A 91 -13.46 -3.99 6.64
C VAL A 91 -12.06 -3.54 6.23
N PRO A 92 -11.57 -2.39 6.72
CA PRO A 92 -10.22 -1.93 6.46
C PRO A 92 -9.18 -2.76 7.24
N TYR A 93 -7.90 -2.62 6.83
CA TYR A 93 -6.78 -3.35 7.39
C TYR A 93 -6.71 -3.33 8.94
N PRO A 94 -6.80 -2.18 9.64
CA PRO A 94 -6.66 -2.18 11.09
C PRO A 94 -7.79 -2.93 11.80
N VAL A 95 -9.00 -2.95 11.22
CA VAL A 95 -10.11 -3.76 11.74
C VAL A 95 -9.88 -5.24 11.44
N LEU A 96 -9.41 -5.59 10.23
CA LEU A 96 -9.07 -6.96 9.87
C LEU A 96 -8.00 -7.54 10.82
N ALA A 97 -7.02 -6.72 11.20
CA ALA A 97 -5.96 -7.10 12.12
C ALA A 97 -6.46 -7.50 13.52
N ARG A 98 -7.66 -7.06 13.93
CA ARG A 98 -8.27 -7.45 15.22
C ARG A 98 -8.46 -8.97 15.34
N ALA A 99 -8.68 -9.65 14.23
CA ALA A 99 -8.82 -11.10 14.22
C ALA A 99 -7.55 -11.80 14.72
N SER A 100 -6.37 -11.36 14.31
CA SER A 100 -5.08 -11.95 14.67
C SER A 100 -4.45 -11.34 15.90
N TRP A 101 -4.65 -10.04 16.16
CA TRP A 101 -3.97 -9.29 17.23
C TRP A 101 -4.84 -9.05 18.46
N GLY A 102 -6.16 -9.21 18.33
CA GLY A 102 -7.14 -8.81 19.35
C GLY A 102 -7.69 -7.41 19.11
N VAL A 103 -8.86 -7.13 19.65
CA VAL A 103 -9.62 -5.89 19.39
C VAL A 103 -8.87 -4.60 19.75
N TYR A 104 -8.02 -4.63 20.76
CA TYR A 104 -7.14 -3.51 21.13
C TYR A 104 -5.71 -3.74 20.63
N GLY A 105 -5.27 -5.01 20.54
CA GLY A 105 -3.94 -5.38 20.08
C GLY A 105 -3.68 -5.00 18.61
N ALA A 106 -4.72 -4.88 17.79
CA ALA A 106 -4.65 -4.41 16.40
C ALA A 106 -4.08 -2.99 16.25
N ASN A 107 -4.09 -2.20 17.31
CA ASN A 107 -3.44 -0.88 17.32
C ASN A 107 -1.91 -0.97 17.17
N ILE A 108 -1.28 -2.09 17.55
CA ILE A 108 0.18 -2.27 17.39
C ILE A 108 0.55 -2.29 15.89
N PRO A 109 0.04 -3.23 15.07
CA PRO A 109 0.34 -3.25 13.65
C PRO A 109 -0.19 -2.02 12.90
N ALA A 110 -1.35 -1.46 13.30
CA ALA A 110 -1.89 -0.23 12.74
C ALA A 110 -0.94 0.96 12.93
N LEU A 111 -0.45 1.20 14.15
CA LEU A 111 0.48 2.30 14.43
C LEU A 111 1.84 2.12 13.73
N LEU A 112 2.40 0.91 13.72
CA LEU A 112 3.63 0.64 12.99
C LEU A 112 3.47 0.99 11.52
N ARG A 113 2.37 0.57 10.91
CA ARG A 113 2.07 0.89 9.50
C ARG A 113 1.81 2.38 9.31
N ALA A 114 1.08 3.05 10.22
CA ALA A 114 0.79 4.48 10.14
C ALA A 114 2.08 5.32 10.15
N VAL A 115 3.03 5.00 11.03
CA VAL A 115 4.35 5.69 11.09
C VAL A 115 5.08 5.59 9.76
N MET A 116 5.08 4.40 9.13
CA MET A 116 5.71 4.20 7.83
C MET A 116 5.02 5.02 6.73
N ALA A 117 3.69 5.07 6.74
CA ALA A 117 2.94 5.86 5.77
C ALA A 117 3.12 7.37 5.97
N VAL A 118 3.19 7.85 7.22
CA VAL A 118 3.53 9.25 7.54
C VAL A 118 4.87 9.63 6.93
N ALA A 119 5.89 8.77 7.08
CA ALA A 119 7.20 9.01 6.49
C ALA A 119 7.12 9.08 4.96
N TRP A 120 6.46 8.12 4.31
CA TRP A 120 6.27 8.11 2.85
C TRP A 120 5.45 9.32 2.36
N TYR A 121 4.38 9.69 3.06
CA TYR A 121 3.60 10.89 2.73
C TYR A 121 4.48 12.13 2.72
N GLY A 122 5.32 12.28 3.75
CA GLY A 122 6.27 13.38 3.84
C GLY A 122 7.33 13.36 2.72
N ILE A 123 7.94 12.20 2.47
CA ILE A 123 8.97 12.03 1.42
C ILE A 123 8.40 12.38 0.05
N GLN A 124 7.22 11.87 -0.30
CA GLN A 124 6.58 12.16 -1.58
C GLN A 124 6.20 13.65 -1.70
N THR A 125 5.69 14.28 -0.61
CA THR A 125 5.39 15.70 -0.59
C THR A 125 6.65 16.53 -0.82
N TRP A 126 7.78 16.15 -0.19
CA TRP A 126 9.07 16.81 -0.39
C TRP A 126 9.57 16.63 -1.82
N LEU A 127 9.54 15.43 -2.38
CA LEU A 127 9.95 15.18 -3.77
C LEU A 127 9.13 16.02 -4.76
N ALA A 128 7.80 16.14 -4.55
CA ALA A 128 6.99 17.03 -5.37
C ALA A 128 7.34 18.50 -5.19
N SER A 129 7.71 18.91 -3.97
CA SER A 129 8.11 20.29 -3.71
C SER A 129 9.40 20.68 -4.45
N THR A 130 10.30 19.73 -4.73
CA THR A 130 11.49 20.02 -5.56
C THR A 130 11.11 20.38 -7.00
N ALA A 131 10.08 19.76 -7.55
CA ALA A 131 9.54 20.12 -8.86
C ALA A 131 8.86 21.51 -8.83
N VAL A 132 8.21 21.86 -7.72
CA VAL A 132 7.64 23.22 -7.52
C VAL A 132 8.75 24.28 -7.46
N VAL A 133 9.85 24.00 -6.74
CA VAL A 133 11.02 24.89 -6.69
C VAL A 133 11.58 25.09 -8.10
N LEU A 134 11.78 24.02 -8.86
CA LEU A 134 12.28 24.08 -10.22
C LEU A 134 11.38 24.96 -11.11
N LEU A 135 10.06 24.73 -11.05
CA LEU A 135 9.10 25.52 -11.79
C LEU A 135 9.11 27.00 -11.39
N THR A 136 9.21 27.28 -10.08
CA THR A 136 9.26 28.63 -9.55
C THR A 136 10.50 29.39 -10.03
N LEU A 137 11.66 28.76 -9.99
CA LEU A 137 12.93 29.37 -10.46
C LEU A 137 12.92 29.57 -11.98
N GLN A 138 12.24 28.72 -12.73
CA GLN A 138 12.08 28.89 -14.18
C GLN A 138 11.22 30.11 -14.53
N ILE A 139 10.16 30.39 -13.75
CA ILE A 139 9.22 31.50 -13.98
C ILE A 139 9.75 32.79 -13.35
N ALA A 140 10.36 32.71 -12.19
CA ALA A 140 10.83 33.84 -11.38
C ALA A 140 12.29 33.63 -10.90
N PRO A 141 13.29 33.77 -11.79
CA PRO A 141 14.71 33.54 -11.45
C PRO A 141 15.20 34.43 -10.31
N GLY A 142 14.61 35.61 -10.09
CA GLY A 142 14.96 36.50 -8.98
C GLY A 142 14.75 35.93 -7.58
N LEU A 143 14.03 34.79 -7.46
CA LEU A 143 13.84 34.08 -6.19
C LEU A 143 14.99 33.11 -5.84
N ASP A 144 16.01 33.00 -6.68
CA ASP A 144 17.13 32.08 -6.48
C ASP A 144 17.88 32.34 -5.16
N ALA A 145 17.97 33.58 -4.70
CA ALA A 145 18.56 33.93 -3.40
C ALA A 145 17.91 33.19 -2.21
N TYR A 146 16.60 32.87 -2.32
CA TYR A 146 15.86 32.12 -1.30
C TYR A 146 16.04 30.58 -1.44
N HIS A 147 16.72 30.14 -2.48
CA HIS A 147 17.06 28.73 -2.68
C HIS A 147 18.39 28.34 -2.02
N HIS A 148 19.30 29.29 -1.78
CA HIS A 148 20.65 29.02 -1.25
C HIS A 148 20.77 29.09 0.27
N ASN A 149 19.73 29.54 0.98
CA ASN A 149 19.69 29.50 2.44
C ASN A 149 19.23 28.13 2.95
N SER A 150 19.37 27.86 4.26
CA SER A 150 18.92 26.60 4.86
C SER A 150 18.33 26.84 6.24
N VAL A 151 17.07 26.41 6.42
CA VAL A 151 16.35 26.38 7.69
C VAL A 151 15.89 24.95 7.94
N LEU A 152 16.37 24.30 8.99
CA LEU A 152 16.09 22.89 9.32
C LEU A 152 16.38 21.90 8.17
N GLY A 153 17.25 22.27 7.22
CA GLY A 153 17.66 21.41 6.10
C GLY A 153 16.89 21.65 4.79
N LEU A 154 15.96 22.61 4.75
CA LEU A 154 15.35 23.12 3.52
C LEU A 154 15.65 24.60 3.32
N SER A 155 15.73 25.04 2.07
CA SER A 155 15.77 26.47 1.76
C SER A 155 14.42 27.14 2.05
N THR A 156 14.40 28.46 2.17
CA THR A 156 13.13 29.20 2.34
C THR A 156 12.15 28.90 1.20
N LEU A 157 12.64 28.89 -0.05
CA LEU A 157 11.85 28.52 -1.21
C LEU A 157 11.37 27.07 -1.14
N GLY A 158 12.23 26.15 -0.66
CA GLY A 158 11.88 24.75 -0.41
C GLY A 158 10.77 24.60 0.62
N TRP A 159 10.82 25.36 1.71
CA TRP A 159 9.74 25.38 2.71
C TRP A 159 8.42 25.87 2.14
N VAL A 160 8.41 26.97 1.40
CA VAL A 160 7.20 27.50 0.75
C VAL A 160 6.63 26.45 -0.21
N ALA A 161 7.44 25.88 -1.07
CA ALA A 161 7.04 24.84 -2.01
C ALA A 161 6.47 23.59 -1.30
N PHE A 162 7.15 23.14 -0.23
CA PHE A 162 6.68 22.02 0.58
C PHE A 162 5.32 22.29 1.21
N MET A 163 5.14 23.46 1.83
CA MET A 163 3.87 23.84 2.47
C MET A 163 2.73 24.04 1.47
N VAL A 164 3.03 24.54 0.26
CA VAL A 164 2.05 24.63 -0.83
C VAL A 164 1.59 23.22 -1.25
N MET A 165 2.52 22.29 -1.47
CA MET A 165 2.19 20.90 -1.81
C MET A 165 1.43 20.21 -0.69
N TRP A 166 1.86 20.40 0.56
CA TRP A 166 1.20 19.89 1.74
C TRP A 166 -0.26 20.41 1.84
N GLY A 167 -0.46 21.72 1.68
CA GLY A 167 -1.77 22.36 1.77
C GLY A 167 -2.73 21.90 0.66
N LEU A 168 -2.24 21.76 -0.58
CA LEU A 168 -3.03 21.23 -1.70
C LEU A 168 -3.50 19.80 -1.42
N GLN A 169 -2.61 18.95 -0.96
CA GLN A 169 -2.93 17.56 -0.63
C GLN A 169 -3.91 17.49 0.55
N ALA A 170 -3.65 18.23 1.64
CA ALA A 170 -4.56 18.30 2.78
C ALA A 170 -5.97 18.74 2.39
N ALA A 171 -6.10 19.73 1.49
CA ALA A 171 -7.40 20.19 0.99
C ALA A 171 -8.15 19.10 0.17
N LEU A 172 -7.43 18.35 -0.65
CA LEU A 172 -8.01 17.23 -1.42
C LEU A 172 -8.54 16.12 -0.50
N LEU A 173 -7.82 15.83 0.58
CA LEU A 173 -8.09 14.76 1.51
C LEU A 173 -9.38 14.95 2.31
N THR A 174 -9.77 16.18 2.57
CA THR A 174 -11.02 16.49 3.28
C THR A 174 -12.28 16.10 2.51
N ARG A 175 -12.15 15.76 1.20
CA ARG A 175 -13.28 15.44 0.31
C ARG A 175 -13.74 13.98 0.34
N GLY A 176 -13.00 13.07 1.03
CA GLY A 176 -13.38 11.68 1.26
C GLY A 176 -13.07 10.71 0.10
N MET A 177 -13.30 9.42 0.34
CA MET A 177 -12.87 8.30 -0.52
C MET A 177 -13.45 8.32 -1.94
N GLU A 178 -14.71 8.74 -2.11
CA GLU A 178 -15.32 8.77 -3.44
C GLU A 178 -14.71 9.86 -4.33
N PHE A 179 -14.33 11.00 -3.75
CA PHE A 179 -13.60 12.05 -4.45
C PHE A 179 -12.18 11.58 -4.83
N ILE A 180 -11.49 10.91 -3.90
CA ILE A 180 -10.18 10.32 -4.12
C ILE A 180 -10.24 9.35 -5.31
N ARG A 181 -11.23 8.45 -5.33
CA ARG A 181 -11.45 7.52 -6.45
C ARG A 181 -11.59 8.27 -7.79
N LYS A 182 -12.41 9.32 -7.85
CA LYS A 182 -12.60 10.09 -9.10
C LYS A 182 -11.32 10.78 -9.57
N VAL A 183 -10.53 11.30 -8.64
CA VAL A 183 -9.22 11.91 -8.97
C VAL A 183 -8.27 10.86 -9.55
N GLN A 184 -8.25 9.65 -8.97
CA GLN A 184 -7.44 8.55 -9.50
C GLN A 184 -7.89 8.09 -10.88
N ASP A 185 -9.20 7.89 -11.06
CA ASP A 185 -9.74 7.39 -12.32
C ASP A 185 -9.42 8.33 -13.50
N PHE A 186 -9.22 9.64 -13.26
CA PHE A 186 -9.09 10.65 -14.33
C PHE A 186 -7.73 11.34 -14.44
N ALA A 187 -6.99 11.57 -13.32
CA ALA A 187 -5.97 12.61 -13.34
C ALA A 187 -4.52 12.10 -13.41
N THR A 188 -4.19 10.92 -12.89
CA THR A 188 -2.80 10.64 -12.53
C THR A 188 -2.02 9.78 -13.51
N GLY A 189 -2.64 8.79 -14.13
CA GLY A 189 -1.95 7.85 -14.99
C GLY A 189 -1.42 8.42 -16.32
N PRO A 190 -2.28 9.02 -17.18
CA PRO A 190 -1.88 9.41 -18.53
C PRO A 190 -0.78 10.47 -18.58
N VAL A 191 -0.80 11.43 -17.64
CA VAL A 191 0.12 12.59 -17.66
C VAL A 191 1.57 12.15 -17.43
N VAL A 192 1.80 11.26 -16.46
CA VAL A 192 3.17 10.78 -16.17
C VAL A 192 3.71 9.90 -17.29
N TRP A 193 2.85 9.03 -17.85
CA TRP A 193 3.22 8.23 -19.00
C TRP A 193 3.73 9.08 -20.16
N LEU A 194 3.02 10.17 -20.50
CA LEU A 194 3.42 11.06 -21.59
C LEU A 194 4.80 11.67 -21.34
N VAL A 195 5.06 12.13 -20.12
CA VAL A 195 6.36 12.77 -19.82
C VAL A 195 7.50 11.77 -19.80
N VAL A 196 7.34 10.63 -19.11
CA VAL A 196 8.43 9.64 -19.01
C VAL A 196 8.70 9.01 -20.39
N LEU A 197 7.65 8.79 -21.20
CA LEU A 197 7.80 8.32 -22.58
C LEU A 197 8.49 9.37 -23.46
N ALA A 198 8.13 10.65 -23.32
CA ALA A 198 8.78 11.73 -24.06
C ALA A 198 10.27 11.83 -23.69
N LEU A 199 10.61 11.67 -22.40
CA LEU A 199 12.01 11.61 -21.96
C LEU A 199 12.76 10.41 -22.57
N ALA A 200 12.12 9.23 -22.61
CA ALA A 200 12.71 8.05 -23.24
C ALA A 200 12.97 8.30 -24.74
N VAL A 201 11.99 8.83 -25.45
CA VAL A 201 12.14 9.16 -26.89
C VAL A 201 13.23 10.19 -27.10
N TYR A 202 13.25 11.26 -26.30
CA TYR A 202 14.32 12.28 -26.37
C TYR A 202 15.71 11.67 -26.23
N LEU A 203 15.92 10.82 -25.22
CA LEU A 203 17.20 10.19 -24.94
C LEU A 203 17.61 9.19 -26.04
N VAL A 204 16.66 8.42 -26.57
CA VAL A 204 16.91 7.52 -27.72
C VAL A 204 17.34 8.30 -28.95
N VAL A 205 16.65 9.39 -29.26
CA VAL A 205 17.01 10.26 -30.41
C VAL A 205 18.37 10.93 -30.16
N LYS A 206 18.61 11.45 -28.98
CA LYS A 206 19.85 12.17 -28.63
C LYS A 206 21.08 11.25 -28.61
N SER A 207 20.91 9.99 -28.22
CA SER A 207 21.96 8.96 -28.26
C SER A 207 22.13 8.31 -29.65
N HIS A 208 21.37 8.75 -30.67
CA HIS A 208 21.29 8.07 -31.99
C HIS A 208 20.97 6.58 -31.89
N GLY A 209 20.22 6.17 -30.86
CA GLY A 209 19.88 4.77 -30.60
C GLY A 209 20.99 3.95 -29.94
N ASP A 210 22.13 4.55 -29.62
CA ASP A 210 23.26 3.85 -28.95
C ASP A 210 23.04 3.74 -27.43
N ILE A 211 21.98 3.00 -27.06
CA ILE A 211 21.65 2.68 -25.68
C ILE A 211 21.91 1.20 -25.43
N SER A 212 22.98 0.91 -24.68
CA SER A 212 23.29 -0.47 -24.32
C SER A 212 22.44 -0.98 -23.18
N LEU A 213 21.67 -2.04 -23.43
CA LEU A 213 20.90 -2.75 -22.40
C LEU A 213 21.69 -3.87 -21.72
N THR A 214 22.83 -4.24 -22.29
CA THR A 214 23.66 -5.36 -21.81
C THR A 214 24.95 -4.90 -21.10
N ARG A 215 25.31 -3.63 -21.22
CA ARG A 215 26.52 -3.09 -20.61
C ARG A 215 26.32 -2.97 -19.09
N SER A 216 27.16 -3.66 -18.32
CA SER A 216 27.28 -3.46 -16.88
C SER A 216 28.24 -2.30 -16.59
N LEU A 217 27.92 -1.47 -15.58
CA LEU A 217 28.80 -0.39 -15.15
C LEU A 217 30.03 -0.90 -14.40
N THR A 218 29.96 -2.09 -13.80
CA THR A 218 30.99 -2.63 -12.88
C THR A 218 31.63 -3.92 -13.38
N GLY A 219 31.18 -4.50 -14.51
CA GLY A 219 31.71 -5.75 -15.03
C GLY A 219 31.41 -6.98 -14.15
N LEU A 220 30.34 -6.95 -13.36
CA LEU A 220 29.92 -8.07 -12.52
C LEU A 220 29.67 -9.33 -13.35
N SER A 221 30.05 -10.48 -12.80
CA SER A 221 29.84 -11.79 -13.41
C SER A 221 29.67 -12.91 -12.37
N GLY A 222 29.14 -14.04 -12.80
CA GLY A 222 29.03 -15.24 -11.98
C GLY A 222 28.14 -15.08 -10.74
N THR A 223 28.62 -15.57 -9.59
CA THR A 223 27.83 -15.57 -8.33
C THR A 223 27.51 -14.17 -7.81
N ALA A 224 28.40 -13.20 -8.00
CA ALA A 224 28.17 -11.82 -7.58
C ALA A 224 27.01 -11.20 -8.37
N GLN A 225 26.91 -11.43 -9.67
CA GLN A 225 25.83 -10.96 -10.50
C GLN A 225 24.48 -11.56 -10.09
N VAL A 226 24.44 -12.88 -9.84
CA VAL A 226 23.23 -13.55 -9.33
C VAL A 226 22.80 -12.98 -7.98
N GLN A 227 23.75 -12.76 -7.08
CA GLN A 227 23.46 -12.16 -5.77
C GLN A 227 22.85 -10.78 -5.90
N GLN A 228 23.41 -9.89 -6.74
CA GLN A 228 22.87 -8.55 -6.95
C GLN A 228 21.49 -8.59 -7.61
N SER A 229 21.24 -9.52 -8.53
CA SER A 229 19.91 -9.72 -9.13
C SER A 229 18.88 -10.15 -8.07
N LEU A 230 19.23 -11.06 -7.16
CA LEU A 230 18.35 -11.45 -6.04
C LEU A 230 18.11 -10.29 -5.07
N ILE A 231 19.11 -9.47 -4.80
CA ILE A 231 18.96 -8.24 -4.02
C ILE A 231 17.96 -7.29 -4.70
N ALA A 232 18.07 -7.07 -6.00
CA ALA A 232 17.17 -6.23 -6.76
C ALA A 232 15.72 -6.73 -6.69
N VAL A 233 15.50 -8.05 -6.83
CA VAL A 233 14.16 -8.67 -6.64
C VAL A 233 13.64 -8.43 -5.23
N SER A 234 14.47 -8.66 -4.21
CA SER A 234 14.09 -8.49 -2.81
C SER A 234 13.70 -7.05 -2.49
N LEU A 235 14.50 -6.07 -2.93
CA LEU A 235 14.22 -4.66 -2.75
C LEU A 235 12.92 -4.25 -3.45
N THR A 236 12.64 -4.79 -4.63
CA THR A 236 11.38 -4.55 -5.35
C THR A 236 10.17 -5.00 -4.53
N VAL A 237 10.22 -6.18 -3.92
CA VAL A 237 9.14 -6.64 -3.04
C VAL A 237 9.04 -5.78 -1.79
N ALA A 238 10.18 -5.48 -1.14
CA ALA A 238 10.22 -4.69 0.09
C ALA A 238 9.56 -3.31 -0.06
N THR A 239 9.76 -2.65 -1.21
CA THR A 239 9.15 -1.35 -1.53
C THR A 239 7.62 -1.38 -1.48
N PHE A 240 7.01 -2.50 -1.87
CA PHE A 240 5.55 -2.66 -1.88
C PHE A 240 4.96 -3.30 -0.61
N LEU A 241 5.77 -3.72 0.37
CA LEU A 241 5.27 -4.41 1.58
C LEU A 241 4.26 -3.56 2.36
N THR A 242 4.41 -2.24 2.37
CA THR A 242 3.46 -1.33 3.01
C THR A 242 2.07 -1.49 2.42
N LEU A 243 1.97 -1.47 1.07
CA LEU A 243 0.70 -1.64 0.35
C LEU A 243 0.19 -3.07 0.40
N VAL A 244 1.08 -4.07 0.41
CA VAL A 244 0.67 -5.48 0.65
C VAL A 244 -0.05 -5.61 1.97
N LEU A 245 0.50 -5.03 3.05
CA LEU A 245 -0.06 -5.15 4.39
C LEU A 245 -1.48 -4.57 4.48
N ASN A 246 -1.68 -3.38 3.91
CA ASN A 246 -2.95 -2.65 4.02
C ASN A 246 -3.87 -2.77 2.80
N TYR A 247 -3.61 -3.69 1.88
CA TYR A 247 -4.41 -3.78 0.65
C TYR A 247 -5.91 -4.06 0.91
N ALA A 248 -6.26 -4.55 2.09
CA ALA A 248 -7.65 -4.66 2.53
C ALA A 248 -8.41 -3.31 2.50
N ASP A 249 -7.73 -2.18 2.74
CA ASP A 249 -8.32 -0.83 2.72
C ASP A 249 -8.95 -0.47 1.37
N PHE A 250 -8.45 -1.06 0.30
CA PHE A 250 -8.90 -0.86 -1.08
C PHE A 250 -9.77 -2.02 -1.57
N ALA A 251 -9.34 -3.25 -1.34
CA ALA A 251 -10.05 -4.45 -1.79
C ALA A 251 -11.47 -4.56 -1.21
N ARG A 252 -11.73 -3.97 -0.04
CA ARG A 252 -13.05 -3.93 0.62
C ARG A 252 -14.13 -3.25 -0.23
N PHE A 253 -13.75 -2.37 -1.14
CA PHE A 253 -14.67 -1.66 -2.02
C PHE A 253 -14.97 -2.38 -3.34
N THR A 254 -14.38 -3.53 -3.59
CA THR A 254 -14.58 -4.27 -4.84
C THR A 254 -15.84 -5.14 -4.79
N PRO A 255 -16.67 -5.14 -5.86
CA PRO A 255 -17.93 -5.89 -5.89
C PRO A 255 -17.70 -7.40 -5.94
N ASP A 256 -16.67 -7.87 -6.61
CA ASP A 256 -16.38 -9.28 -6.81
C ASP A 256 -14.88 -9.59 -6.85
N HIS A 257 -14.56 -10.86 -6.69
CA HIS A 257 -13.20 -11.38 -6.67
C HIS A 257 -12.45 -11.16 -8.00
N ARG A 258 -13.16 -11.15 -9.14
CA ARG A 258 -12.55 -10.97 -10.46
C ARG A 258 -12.10 -9.52 -10.64
N SER A 259 -12.86 -8.57 -10.11
CA SER A 259 -12.57 -7.13 -10.20
C SER A 259 -11.20 -6.79 -9.61
N TYR A 260 -10.92 -7.18 -8.36
CA TYR A 260 -9.63 -6.84 -7.77
C TYR A 260 -8.49 -7.67 -8.38
N ARG A 261 -8.68 -8.96 -8.69
CA ARG A 261 -7.61 -9.78 -9.29
C ARG A 261 -7.21 -9.31 -10.69
N ARG A 262 -8.20 -8.98 -11.53
CA ARG A 262 -7.92 -8.44 -12.88
C ARG A 262 -7.30 -7.04 -12.80
N GLY A 263 -7.84 -6.18 -11.93
CA GLY A 263 -7.27 -4.87 -11.69
C GLY A 263 -5.82 -4.93 -11.21
N ASN A 264 -5.50 -5.84 -10.29
CA ASN A 264 -4.13 -6.08 -9.83
C ASN A 264 -3.24 -6.66 -10.95
N LEU A 265 -3.76 -7.58 -11.79
CA LEU A 265 -2.99 -8.15 -12.88
C LEU A 265 -2.59 -7.08 -13.90
N VAL A 266 -3.55 -6.26 -14.31
CA VAL A 266 -3.28 -5.20 -15.29
C VAL A 266 -2.47 -4.08 -14.64
N GLY A 267 -2.72 -3.75 -13.38
CA GLY A 267 -2.08 -2.64 -12.67
C GLY A 267 -0.66 -2.92 -12.17
N LEU A 268 -0.38 -4.13 -11.71
CA LEU A 268 0.94 -4.51 -11.18
C LEU A 268 1.80 -5.19 -12.25
N PRO A 269 1.65 -6.49 -12.59
CA PRO A 269 2.57 -7.10 -13.54
C PRO A 269 2.61 -6.40 -14.90
N VAL A 270 1.45 -6.02 -15.47
CA VAL A 270 1.42 -5.45 -16.82
C VAL A 270 1.85 -3.98 -16.82
N ASN A 271 1.16 -3.14 -16.06
CA ASN A 271 1.40 -1.70 -16.07
C ASN A 271 2.75 -1.31 -15.43
N PHE A 272 3.11 -1.92 -14.29
CA PHE A 272 4.41 -1.66 -13.67
C PHE A 272 5.55 -2.14 -14.57
N THR A 273 5.40 -3.29 -15.25
CA THR A 273 6.41 -3.77 -16.19
C THR A 273 6.59 -2.82 -17.36
N ALA A 274 5.50 -2.31 -17.92
CA ALA A 274 5.57 -1.30 -18.99
C ALA A 274 6.27 -0.02 -18.49
N PHE A 275 5.95 0.45 -17.29
CA PHE A 275 6.63 1.57 -16.64
C PHE A 275 8.12 1.28 -16.40
N ALA A 276 8.46 0.08 -15.93
CA ALA A 276 9.83 -0.35 -15.67
C ALA A 276 10.68 -0.36 -16.95
N VAL A 277 10.12 -0.80 -18.08
CA VAL A 277 10.80 -0.70 -19.40
C VAL A 277 11.19 0.74 -19.69
N VAL A 278 10.26 1.67 -19.54
CA VAL A 278 10.52 3.09 -19.82
C VAL A 278 11.51 3.68 -18.82
N ALA A 279 11.37 3.39 -17.53
CA ALA A 279 12.28 3.87 -16.49
C ALA A 279 13.72 3.37 -16.69
N VAL A 280 13.87 2.07 -17.01
CA VAL A 280 15.17 1.45 -17.32
C VAL A 280 15.77 2.07 -18.59
N LEU A 281 14.95 2.27 -19.63
CA LEU A 281 15.39 2.88 -20.89
C LEU A 281 15.83 4.33 -20.69
N VAL A 282 15.08 5.13 -19.91
CA VAL A 282 15.47 6.51 -19.57
C VAL A 282 16.78 6.50 -18.80
N THR A 283 16.96 5.64 -17.79
CA THR A 283 18.19 5.59 -17.00
C THR A 283 19.38 5.15 -17.87
N ALA A 284 19.25 4.12 -18.68
CA ALA A 284 20.29 3.69 -19.61
C ALA A 284 20.60 4.80 -20.64
N GLY A 285 19.57 5.52 -21.09
CA GLY A 285 19.71 6.67 -21.98
C GLY A 285 20.46 7.84 -21.32
N THR A 286 20.28 8.10 -20.02
CA THR A 286 21.07 9.12 -19.33
C THR A 286 22.56 8.75 -19.27
N ILE A 287 22.88 7.47 -19.10
CA ILE A 287 24.27 7.00 -19.17
C ILE A 287 24.85 7.24 -20.57
N ALA A 288 24.09 6.94 -21.62
CA ALA A 288 24.54 7.12 -23.01
C ALA A 288 24.74 8.59 -23.37
N VAL A 289 23.82 9.48 -22.94
CA VAL A 289 23.83 10.91 -23.33
C VAL A 289 24.68 11.77 -22.41
N PHE A 290 24.63 11.52 -21.11
CA PHE A 290 25.25 12.37 -20.07
C PHE A 290 26.46 11.71 -19.38
N GLY A 291 26.73 10.42 -19.65
CA GLY A 291 27.84 9.67 -19.04
C GLY A 291 27.59 9.20 -17.60
N GLU A 292 26.39 9.45 -17.05
CA GLU A 292 26.03 9.07 -15.69
C GLU A 292 24.58 8.57 -15.57
N ALA A 293 24.32 7.67 -14.63
CA ALA A 293 22.97 7.25 -14.31
C ALA A 293 22.27 8.32 -13.47
N ILE A 294 21.24 8.96 -14.00
CA ILE A 294 20.46 9.98 -13.29
C ILE A 294 19.21 9.33 -12.68
N TYR A 295 19.22 9.23 -11.35
CA TYR A 295 18.15 8.53 -10.58
C TYR A 295 16.91 9.41 -10.33
N ASP A 296 17.04 10.73 -10.46
CA ASP A 296 15.97 11.69 -10.24
C ASP A 296 15.47 12.22 -11.59
N PRO A 297 14.22 11.94 -12.00
CA PRO A 297 13.70 12.40 -13.29
C PRO A 297 13.57 13.93 -13.37
N VAL A 298 13.48 14.63 -12.23
CA VAL A 298 13.53 16.10 -12.20
C VAL A 298 14.89 16.60 -12.66
N LYS A 299 15.98 15.95 -12.21
CA LYS A 299 17.34 16.26 -12.68
C LYS A 299 17.58 15.95 -14.14
N VAL A 300 16.92 14.89 -14.67
CA VAL A 300 16.97 14.63 -16.12
C VAL A 300 16.39 15.80 -16.90
N ILE A 301 15.23 16.31 -16.46
CA ILE A 301 14.59 17.48 -17.08
C ILE A 301 15.48 18.71 -17.01
N GLN A 302 16.13 18.98 -15.86
CA GLN A 302 17.07 20.09 -15.70
C GLN A 302 18.25 19.99 -16.69
N LYS A 303 18.79 18.79 -16.91
CA LYS A 303 19.90 18.58 -17.86
C LYS A 303 19.52 18.76 -19.33
N ILE A 304 18.23 18.69 -19.68
CA ILE A 304 17.74 18.98 -21.02
C ILE A 304 17.80 20.47 -21.33
N ASP A 305 17.81 21.32 -20.30
CA ASP A 305 17.93 22.78 -20.38
C ASP A 305 16.96 23.42 -21.40
N ASN A 306 15.69 22.99 -21.34
CA ASN A 306 14.63 23.52 -22.19
C ASN A 306 13.45 23.99 -21.31
N PRO A 307 13.09 25.30 -21.35
CA PRO A 307 12.03 25.85 -20.49
C PRO A 307 10.68 25.17 -20.63
N VAL A 308 10.28 24.79 -21.85
CA VAL A 308 9.00 24.12 -22.11
C VAL A 308 8.99 22.73 -21.50
N VAL A 309 10.07 21.96 -21.68
CA VAL A 309 10.22 20.62 -21.09
C VAL A 309 10.23 20.71 -19.56
N THR A 310 10.90 21.73 -19.01
CA THR A 310 10.94 21.98 -17.56
C THR A 310 9.54 22.23 -16.99
N VAL A 311 8.78 23.13 -17.60
CA VAL A 311 7.41 23.47 -17.13
C VAL A 311 6.49 22.26 -17.23
N ILE A 312 6.42 21.60 -18.39
CA ILE A 312 5.54 20.44 -18.60
C ILE A 312 5.93 19.29 -17.67
N GLY A 313 7.22 18.98 -17.56
CA GLY A 313 7.72 17.89 -16.72
C GLY A 313 7.47 18.15 -15.24
N ALA A 314 7.75 19.35 -14.75
CA ALA A 314 7.50 19.72 -13.36
C ALA A 314 6.00 19.62 -13.00
N LEU A 315 5.11 20.16 -13.85
CA LEU A 315 3.67 20.06 -13.64
C LEU A 315 3.19 18.60 -13.62
N ALA A 316 3.69 17.78 -14.53
CA ALA A 316 3.34 16.36 -14.57
C ALA A 316 3.78 15.63 -13.30
N PHE A 317 5.00 15.88 -12.81
CA PHE A 317 5.49 15.27 -11.58
C PHE A 317 4.73 15.74 -10.32
N ILE A 318 4.32 17.01 -10.28
CA ILE A 318 3.45 17.54 -9.22
C ILE A 318 2.13 16.76 -9.20
N VAL A 319 1.45 16.64 -10.35
CA VAL A 319 0.17 15.94 -10.47
C VAL A 319 0.32 14.45 -10.10
N ALA A 320 1.36 13.79 -10.60
CA ALA A 320 1.66 12.40 -10.29
C ALA A 320 1.80 12.15 -8.79
N THR A 321 2.60 13.01 -8.14
CA THR A 321 2.90 12.85 -6.73
C THR A 321 1.67 13.13 -5.86
N ILE A 322 0.83 14.07 -6.22
CA ILE A 322 -0.46 14.28 -5.54
C ILE A 322 -1.29 12.99 -5.63
N GLY A 323 -1.36 12.38 -6.80
CA GLY A 323 -2.13 11.15 -7.02
C GLY A 323 -1.69 10.01 -6.10
N ILE A 324 -0.41 9.64 -6.14
CA ILE A 324 0.12 8.56 -5.30
C ILE A 324 -0.03 8.85 -3.82
N ASN A 325 0.29 10.08 -3.42
CA ASN A 325 0.34 10.42 -2.00
C ASN A 325 -1.03 10.33 -1.35
N VAL A 326 -2.05 10.82 -2.05
CA VAL A 326 -3.44 10.73 -1.58
C VAL A 326 -3.84 9.27 -1.37
N VAL A 327 -3.46 8.38 -2.27
CA VAL A 327 -3.90 6.99 -2.26
C VAL A 327 -3.08 6.13 -1.33
N ALA A 328 -1.79 6.03 -1.59
CA ALA A 328 -0.93 5.07 -0.92
C ALA A 328 -0.57 5.48 0.51
N ASN A 329 -0.38 6.79 0.73
CA ASN A 329 0.25 7.28 1.95
C ASN A 329 -0.69 8.04 2.88
N PHE A 330 -1.94 8.32 2.45
CA PHE A 330 -2.89 9.03 3.29
C PHE A 330 -4.09 8.16 3.72
N VAL A 331 -4.72 7.44 2.79
CA VAL A 331 -5.93 6.66 3.07
C VAL A 331 -5.72 5.69 4.22
N SER A 332 -4.66 4.91 4.18
CA SER A 332 -4.43 3.88 5.17
C SER A 332 -4.08 4.41 6.56
N PRO A 333 -3.14 5.35 6.74
CA PRO A 333 -2.90 5.89 8.07
C PRO A 333 -4.13 6.65 8.61
N ALA A 334 -5.00 7.18 7.76
CA ALA A 334 -6.27 7.74 8.22
C ALA A 334 -7.15 6.69 8.90
N TYR A 335 -7.25 5.47 8.33
CA TYR A 335 -7.93 4.36 8.97
C TYR A 335 -7.18 3.83 10.20
N ASP A 336 -5.85 3.77 10.16
CA ASP A 336 -5.04 3.32 11.28
C ASP A 336 -5.23 4.21 12.52
N PHE A 337 -5.20 5.55 12.35
CA PHE A 337 -5.47 6.50 13.42
C PHE A 337 -6.94 6.49 13.85
N ALA A 338 -7.89 6.34 12.93
CA ALA A 338 -9.29 6.18 13.27
C ALA A 338 -9.51 4.91 14.11
N ASN A 339 -8.80 3.81 13.84
CA ASN A 339 -8.88 2.58 14.63
C ASN A 339 -8.33 2.73 16.07
N LEU A 340 -7.36 3.64 16.27
CA LEU A 340 -6.76 3.84 17.59
C LEU A 340 -7.76 4.41 18.60
N LEU A 341 -8.58 5.38 18.18
CA LEU A 341 -9.56 6.06 19.01
C LEU A 341 -10.87 6.32 18.22
N PRO A 342 -11.65 5.27 17.86
CA PRO A 342 -12.78 5.40 16.95
C PRO A 342 -13.85 6.41 17.38
N LYS A 343 -14.02 6.59 18.69
CA LYS A 343 -14.97 7.56 19.26
C LYS A 343 -14.59 9.02 18.94
N TYR A 344 -13.30 9.33 18.76
CA TYR A 344 -12.78 10.69 18.62
C TYR A 344 -12.19 10.98 17.25
N LEU A 345 -11.69 9.93 16.57
CA LEU A 345 -10.98 10.02 15.32
C LEU A 345 -11.79 9.34 14.21
N ASP A 346 -12.17 10.12 13.23
CA ASP A 346 -12.69 9.68 11.94
C ASP A 346 -11.58 9.67 10.88
N PHE A 347 -11.91 9.25 9.66
CA PHE A 347 -10.98 9.23 8.52
C PHE A 347 -10.34 10.61 8.26
N LYS A 348 -11.12 11.70 8.35
CA LYS A 348 -10.61 13.05 8.10
C LYS A 348 -9.61 13.51 9.16
N ARG A 349 -9.94 13.28 10.43
CA ARG A 349 -9.06 13.62 11.56
C ARG A 349 -7.80 12.78 11.57
N GLY A 350 -7.92 11.46 11.32
CA GLY A 350 -6.77 10.56 11.17
C GLY A 350 -5.84 11.01 10.04
N GLY A 351 -6.42 11.40 8.93
CA GLY A 351 -5.65 11.96 7.81
C GLY A 351 -4.98 13.29 8.13
N MET A 352 -5.63 14.19 8.87
CA MET A 352 -4.99 15.45 9.28
C MET A 352 -3.82 15.21 10.24
N ILE A 353 -3.94 14.24 11.16
CA ILE A 353 -2.82 13.79 12.01
C ILE A 353 -1.67 13.32 11.13
N THR A 354 -1.94 12.50 10.12
CA THR A 354 -0.92 12.05 9.15
C THR A 354 -0.22 13.24 8.49
N ALA A 355 -0.98 14.22 8.00
CA ALA A 355 -0.44 15.39 7.33
C ALA A 355 0.47 16.21 8.25
N VAL A 356 0.07 16.45 9.50
CA VAL A 356 0.86 17.21 10.49
C VAL A 356 2.13 16.46 10.87
N LEU A 357 2.03 15.17 11.18
CA LEU A 357 3.18 14.35 11.55
C LEU A 357 4.20 14.26 10.41
N ALA A 358 3.77 14.25 9.17
CA ALA A 358 4.66 14.23 8.00
C ALA A 358 5.56 15.46 7.89
N VAL A 359 5.14 16.62 8.38
CA VAL A 359 6.00 17.82 8.49
C VAL A 359 7.04 17.63 9.59
N LEU A 360 6.62 17.10 10.75
CA LEU A 360 7.47 16.95 11.94
C LEU A 360 8.59 15.90 11.75
N VAL A 361 8.35 14.89 10.92
CA VAL A 361 9.34 13.83 10.60
C VAL A 361 10.53 14.37 9.80
N MET A 362 10.47 15.59 9.24
CA MET A 362 11.49 16.19 8.37
C MET A 362 11.92 15.22 7.24
N PRO A 363 11.01 14.89 6.31
CA PRO A 363 11.16 13.79 5.36
C PRO A 363 12.37 13.93 4.42
N TRP A 364 12.83 15.15 4.16
CA TRP A 364 14.08 15.42 3.41
C TRP A 364 15.32 14.82 4.07
N LYS A 365 15.32 14.61 5.38
CA LYS A 365 16.41 13.93 6.09
C LYS A 365 16.35 12.42 5.92
N LEU A 366 15.15 11.84 5.80
CA LEU A 366 14.97 10.40 5.59
C LEU A 366 15.34 9.94 4.18
N TYR A 367 15.46 10.88 3.25
CA TYR A 367 15.74 10.59 1.83
C TYR A 367 16.96 11.39 1.33
N SER A 368 17.84 11.82 2.24
CA SER A 368 18.95 12.73 1.97
C SER A 368 20.13 12.07 1.26
N SER A 369 20.33 10.76 1.42
CA SER A 369 21.44 10.01 0.82
C SER A 369 21.05 8.55 0.57
N ALA A 370 21.78 7.88 -0.32
CA ALA A 370 21.56 6.46 -0.61
C ALA A 370 21.64 5.59 0.64
N LEU A 371 22.58 5.87 1.55
CA LEU A 371 22.74 5.13 2.80
C LEU A 371 21.51 5.28 3.72
N VAL A 372 21.02 6.52 3.90
CA VAL A 372 19.83 6.79 4.73
C VAL A 372 18.59 6.12 4.12
N ILE A 373 18.45 6.15 2.79
CA ILE A 373 17.37 5.47 2.08
C ILE A 373 17.40 3.95 2.33
N GLN A 374 18.59 3.33 2.24
CA GLN A 374 18.75 1.90 2.51
C GLN A 374 18.34 1.53 3.93
N TYR A 375 18.78 2.28 4.94
CA TYR A 375 18.39 2.04 6.33
C TYR A 375 16.89 2.25 6.55
N PHE A 376 16.32 3.28 5.92
CA PHE A 376 14.87 3.52 6.00
C PHE A 376 14.07 2.36 5.38
N LEU A 377 14.42 1.94 4.16
CA LEU A 377 13.76 0.82 3.49
C LEU A 377 13.98 -0.52 4.24
N GLY A 378 15.18 -0.72 4.76
CA GLY A 378 15.50 -1.88 5.60
C GLY A 378 14.64 -1.94 6.87
N ALA A 379 14.49 -0.82 7.57
CA ALA A 379 13.63 -0.72 8.75
C ALA A 379 12.15 -0.99 8.40
N LEU A 380 11.66 -0.43 7.27
CA LEU A 380 10.32 -0.73 6.77
C LEU A 380 10.12 -2.23 6.61
N GLY A 381 10.99 -2.90 5.85
CA GLY A 381 10.93 -4.33 5.59
C GLY A 381 10.96 -5.15 6.87
N ALA A 382 11.85 -4.79 7.81
CA ALA A 382 12.07 -5.50 9.05
C ALA A 382 10.80 -5.62 9.93
N PHE A 383 9.96 -4.60 9.94
CA PHE A 383 8.71 -4.61 10.73
C PHE A 383 7.51 -5.08 9.91
N LEU A 384 7.40 -4.69 8.65
CA LEU A 384 6.23 -5.01 7.82
C LEU A 384 6.18 -6.49 7.41
N GLY A 385 7.32 -7.12 7.13
CA GLY A 385 7.38 -8.54 6.78
C GLY A 385 6.72 -9.44 7.84
N PRO A 386 7.15 -9.37 9.11
CA PRO A 386 6.50 -10.11 10.20
C PRO A 386 4.99 -9.87 10.32
N LEU A 387 4.52 -8.63 10.14
CA LEU A 387 3.10 -8.30 10.22
C LEU A 387 2.29 -8.96 9.10
N VAL A 388 2.79 -8.90 7.86
CA VAL A 388 2.17 -9.56 6.70
C VAL A 388 2.03 -11.06 6.94
N ALA A 389 3.08 -11.70 7.44
CA ALA A 389 3.04 -13.15 7.68
C ALA A 389 2.03 -13.54 8.75
N ILE A 390 1.95 -12.81 9.88
CA ILE A 390 0.97 -13.10 10.93
C ILE A 390 -0.45 -13.03 10.37
N LEU A 391 -0.78 -11.98 9.61
CA LEU A 391 -2.11 -11.82 9.02
C LEU A 391 -2.44 -12.94 8.01
N LEU A 392 -1.51 -13.28 7.12
CA LEU A 392 -1.70 -14.35 6.14
C LEU A 392 -1.86 -15.72 6.81
N VAL A 393 -1.00 -16.02 7.78
CA VAL A 393 -1.05 -17.29 8.52
C VAL A 393 -2.34 -17.38 9.35
N ASP A 394 -2.74 -16.30 10.02
CA ASP A 394 -4.01 -16.28 10.76
C ASP A 394 -5.18 -16.54 9.84
N TYR A 395 -5.28 -15.77 8.75
CA TYR A 395 -6.40 -15.87 7.83
C TYR A 395 -6.49 -17.22 7.11
N TYR A 396 -5.38 -17.68 6.52
CA TYR A 396 -5.41 -18.88 5.67
C TYR A 396 -5.20 -20.19 6.43
N LEU A 397 -4.31 -20.22 7.43
CA LEU A 397 -3.95 -21.46 8.11
C LEU A 397 -4.71 -21.67 9.43
N VAL A 398 -4.90 -20.59 10.21
CA VAL A 398 -5.54 -20.70 11.52
C VAL A 398 -7.05 -20.66 11.37
N ARG A 399 -7.60 -19.62 10.71
CA ARG A 399 -9.06 -19.41 10.59
C ARG A 399 -9.67 -19.98 9.32
N ARG A 400 -8.85 -20.35 8.34
CA ARG A 400 -9.31 -20.87 7.05
C ARG A 400 -10.34 -19.97 6.38
N GLY A 401 -10.05 -18.65 6.37
CA GLY A 401 -10.90 -17.63 5.77
C GLY A 401 -12.22 -17.34 6.52
N ARG A 402 -12.43 -17.90 7.70
CA ARG A 402 -13.62 -17.67 8.52
C ARG A 402 -13.37 -16.56 9.51
N ILE A 403 -13.91 -15.38 9.25
CA ILE A 403 -13.87 -14.22 10.13
C ILE A 403 -15.31 -13.84 10.47
N ASP A 404 -15.61 -13.80 11.76
CA ASP A 404 -16.82 -13.23 12.28
C ASP A 404 -16.65 -11.70 12.31
N VAL A 405 -17.30 -11.00 11.39
CA VAL A 405 -17.13 -9.56 11.20
C VAL A 405 -17.71 -8.79 12.38
N ASP A 406 -18.82 -9.26 12.95
CA ASP A 406 -19.49 -8.58 14.08
C ASP A 406 -18.64 -8.68 15.34
N ALA A 407 -17.97 -9.82 15.54
CA ALA A 407 -17.05 -10.00 16.67
C ALA A 407 -15.80 -9.09 16.60
N LEU A 408 -15.44 -8.56 15.41
CA LEU A 408 -14.36 -7.57 15.29
C LEU A 408 -14.71 -6.24 15.99
N PHE A 409 -15.98 -5.96 16.19
CA PHE A 409 -16.48 -4.73 16.81
C PHE A 409 -17.00 -4.94 18.23
N SER A 410 -16.78 -6.13 18.82
CA SER A 410 -17.20 -6.47 20.18
C SER A 410 -16.04 -6.39 21.18
N ALA A 411 -16.20 -5.63 22.26
CA ALA A 411 -15.30 -5.60 23.40
C ALA A 411 -15.77 -6.53 24.53
N ASP A 412 -16.66 -7.46 24.25
CA ASP A 412 -17.09 -8.49 25.22
C ASP A 412 -15.90 -9.41 25.53
N ALA A 413 -15.68 -9.66 26.84
CA ALA A 413 -14.62 -10.55 27.32
C ALA A 413 -14.80 -12.01 26.83
N ALA A 414 -16.02 -12.44 26.51
CA ALA A 414 -16.32 -13.72 25.91
C ALA A 414 -16.24 -13.70 24.36
N GLY A 415 -16.03 -12.53 23.75
CA GLY A 415 -15.97 -12.36 22.30
C GLY A 415 -14.80 -13.08 21.66
N ALA A 416 -14.99 -13.57 20.41
CA ALA A 416 -14.02 -14.40 19.68
C ALA A 416 -12.63 -13.75 19.51
N TYR A 417 -12.54 -12.41 19.50
CA TYR A 417 -11.29 -11.66 19.27
C TYR A 417 -10.86 -10.81 20.45
N TYR A 418 -11.50 -10.98 21.63
CA TYR A 418 -11.09 -10.27 22.84
C TYR A 418 -9.81 -10.84 23.44
N TYR A 419 -9.59 -12.16 23.33
CA TYR A 419 -8.40 -12.85 23.84
C TYR A 419 -8.07 -12.47 25.30
N ARG A 420 -6.84 -12.03 25.56
CA ARG A 420 -6.40 -11.61 26.91
C ARG A 420 -6.46 -10.09 27.02
N ARG A 421 -7.55 -9.58 27.59
CA ARG A 421 -7.80 -8.12 27.77
C ARG A 421 -7.73 -7.33 26.45
N GLY A 422 -8.22 -7.89 25.37
CA GLY A 422 -8.22 -7.25 24.06
C GLY A 422 -6.94 -7.45 23.23
N TYR A 423 -5.95 -8.22 23.71
CA TYR A 423 -4.67 -8.50 23.05
C TYR A 423 -4.48 -9.99 22.82
N ASN A 424 -4.02 -10.38 21.65
CA ASN A 424 -3.63 -11.75 21.39
C ASN A 424 -2.14 -11.95 21.70
N PRO A 425 -1.76 -12.63 22.80
CA PRO A 425 -0.37 -12.82 23.17
C PRO A 425 0.41 -13.64 22.12
N LYS A 426 -0.25 -14.50 21.33
CA LYS A 426 0.38 -15.30 20.30
C LYS A 426 0.94 -14.45 19.17
N ALA A 427 0.22 -13.38 18.78
CA ALA A 427 0.70 -12.44 17.78
C ALA A 427 1.95 -11.70 18.27
N VAL A 428 1.95 -11.26 19.52
CA VAL A 428 3.10 -10.58 20.15
C VAL A 428 4.32 -11.50 20.25
N ILE A 429 4.12 -12.76 20.70
CA ILE A 429 5.18 -13.79 20.82
C ILE A 429 5.78 -14.10 19.45
N ALA A 430 4.97 -14.12 18.38
CA ALA A 430 5.48 -14.38 17.04
C ALA A 430 6.17 -13.14 16.44
N PHE A 431 5.66 -11.95 16.72
CA PHE A 431 6.14 -10.70 16.13
C PHE A 431 7.47 -10.23 16.72
N LEU A 432 7.59 -10.15 18.05
CA LEU A 432 8.75 -9.51 18.69
C LEU A 432 10.09 -10.14 18.31
N PRO A 433 10.30 -11.49 18.41
CA PRO A 433 11.57 -12.08 18.01
C PRO A 433 11.81 -11.97 16.50
N ALA A 434 10.76 -12.10 15.69
CA ALA A 434 10.88 -11.94 14.25
C ALA A 434 11.29 -10.52 13.85
N ALA A 435 10.66 -9.50 14.43
CA ALA A 435 11.01 -8.11 14.20
C ALA A 435 12.42 -7.77 14.71
N ALA A 436 12.82 -8.31 15.88
CA ALA A 436 14.16 -8.11 16.43
C ALA A 436 15.25 -8.70 15.53
N VAL A 437 15.06 -9.94 15.05
CA VAL A 437 16.01 -10.58 14.12
C VAL A 437 16.04 -9.82 12.79
N SER A 438 14.88 -9.50 12.23
CA SER A 438 14.77 -8.80 10.97
C SER A 438 15.40 -7.39 11.06
N ALA A 439 15.16 -6.66 12.15
CA ALA A 439 15.78 -5.36 12.39
C ALA A 439 17.30 -5.46 12.57
N ALA A 440 17.79 -6.46 13.29
CA ALA A 440 19.21 -6.70 13.42
C ALA A 440 19.88 -6.96 12.06
N LEU A 441 19.27 -7.80 11.22
CA LEU A 441 19.75 -8.08 9.87
C LEU A 441 19.71 -6.84 8.97
N ALA A 442 18.70 -5.98 9.12
CA ALA A 442 18.52 -4.80 8.28
C ALA A 442 19.41 -3.61 8.68
N LEU A 443 19.75 -3.46 9.96
CA LEU A 443 20.31 -2.22 10.51
C LEU A 443 21.73 -2.35 11.05
N ILE A 444 22.23 -3.57 11.25
CA ILE A 444 23.60 -3.78 11.73
C ILE A 444 24.53 -4.01 10.53
N PRO A 445 25.56 -3.17 10.32
CA PRO A 445 26.40 -3.19 9.10
C PRO A 445 27.08 -4.52 8.79
N VAL A 446 27.39 -5.34 9.82
CA VAL A 446 27.98 -6.68 9.60
C VAL A 446 27.10 -7.60 8.75
N PHE A 447 25.79 -7.32 8.64
CA PHE A 447 24.82 -8.08 7.88
C PHE A 447 24.44 -7.43 6.53
N ASP A 448 25.18 -6.43 6.06
CA ASP A 448 24.84 -5.66 4.82
C ASP A 448 24.52 -6.57 3.62
N THR A 449 25.23 -7.69 3.49
CA THR A 449 25.00 -8.68 2.41
C THR A 449 23.60 -9.32 2.46
N VAL A 450 23.04 -9.52 3.66
CA VAL A 450 21.74 -10.17 3.87
C VAL A 450 20.65 -9.17 4.25
N ALA A 451 21.00 -7.93 4.54
CA ALA A 451 20.09 -6.86 4.93
C ALA A 451 18.89 -6.69 3.95
N PRO A 452 19.08 -6.74 2.62
CA PRO A 452 17.98 -6.66 1.67
C PRO A 452 16.92 -7.78 1.81
N PHE A 453 17.29 -8.91 2.42
CA PHE A 453 16.40 -10.07 2.63
C PHE A 453 15.79 -10.13 4.04
N SER A 454 16.08 -9.15 4.90
CA SER A 454 15.65 -9.12 6.31
C SER A 454 14.15 -9.35 6.48
N TRP A 455 13.31 -8.79 5.61
CA TRP A 455 11.87 -8.97 5.64
C TRP A 455 11.43 -10.41 5.38
N ILE A 456 12.17 -11.19 4.56
CA ILE A 456 11.91 -12.61 4.30
C ILE A 456 12.14 -13.43 5.57
N PHE A 457 13.27 -13.17 6.25
CA PHE A 457 13.56 -13.82 7.53
C PHE A 457 12.50 -13.45 8.58
N GLY A 458 12.11 -12.17 8.64
CA GLY A 458 11.05 -11.71 9.51
C GLY A 458 9.71 -12.40 9.23
N MET A 459 9.31 -12.50 7.96
CA MET A 459 8.11 -13.24 7.54
C MET A 459 8.18 -14.73 7.90
N ALA A 460 9.28 -15.38 7.62
CA ALA A 460 9.45 -16.81 7.89
C ALA A 460 9.37 -17.09 9.40
N ILE A 461 10.13 -16.36 10.21
CA ILE A 461 10.15 -16.52 11.66
C ILE A 461 8.78 -16.27 12.26
N SER A 462 8.15 -15.11 11.94
CA SER A 462 6.84 -14.76 12.52
C SER A 462 5.74 -15.71 12.06
N GLY A 463 5.73 -16.10 10.78
CA GLY A 463 4.76 -17.04 10.24
C GLY A 463 4.85 -18.42 10.87
N LEU A 464 6.07 -18.95 10.99
CA LEU A 464 6.31 -20.26 11.64
C LEU A 464 5.96 -20.23 13.13
N LEU A 465 6.39 -19.21 13.86
CA LEU A 465 6.07 -19.07 15.28
C LEU A 465 4.57 -18.93 15.50
N TYR A 466 3.88 -18.05 14.71
CA TYR A 466 2.44 -17.88 14.83
C TYR A 466 1.67 -19.16 14.52
N ALA A 467 2.06 -19.89 13.47
CA ALA A 467 1.48 -21.18 13.13
C ALA A 467 1.71 -22.22 14.24
N ALA A 468 2.88 -22.21 14.88
CA ALA A 468 3.24 -23.12 15.95
C ALA A 468 2.44 -22.84 17.24
N VAL A 469 2.36 -21.58 17.67
CA VAL A 469 1.61 -21.21 18.90
C VAL A 469 0.10 -21.28 18.72
N SER A 470 -0.40 -21.27 17.48
CA SER A 470 -1.83 -21.35 17.13
C SER A 470 -2.26 -22.77 16.68
N ARG A 471 -1.50 -23.81 17.01
CA ARG A 471 -1.79 -25.20 16.58
C ARG A 471 -3.18 -25.69 17.03
N ARG A 472 -3.61 -25.34 18.25
CA ARG A 472 -4.90 -25.78 18.80
C ARG A 472 -6.08 -25.17 18.03
N GLU A 473 -6.05 -23.87 17.75
CA GLU A 473 -7.08 -23.19 16.97
C GLU A 473 -7.12 -23.72 15.53
N ARG A 474 -5.95 -23.96 14.94
CA ARG A 474 -5.84 -24.53 13.60
C ARG A 474 -6.46 -25.93 13.53
N ALA A 475 -6.24 -26.76 14.54
CA ALA A 475 -6.88 -28.07 14.63
C ALA A 475 -8.39 -28.00 14.80
N ALA A 476 -8.87 -27.04 15.60
CA ALA A 476 -10.29 -26.81 15.82
C ALA A 476 -11.04 -26.24 14.58
N ALA A 477 -10.35 -25.53 13.70
CA ALA A 477 -10.96 -24.94 12.49
C ALA A 477 -11.36 -25.98 11.42
N GLY A 478 -11.01 -27.27 11.60
CA GLY A 478 -11.39 -28.37 10.70
C GLY A 478 -10.63 -28.32 9.35
N THR A 479 -10.95 -29.27 8.45
CA THR A 479 -10.26 -29.44 7.15
C THR A 479 -11.09 -28.99 5.94
N GLY A 480 -12.29 -28.43 6.15
CA GLY A 480 -13.18 -28.00 5.08
C GLY A 480 -12.59 -26.91 4.17
N PRO A 481 -13.05 -26.79 2.92
CA PRO A 481 -12.63 -25.73 2.01
C PRO A 481 -12.93 -24.35 2.60
N ILE A 482 -12.10 -23.36 2.23
CA ILE A 482 -12.34 -21.95 2.59
C ILE A 482 -13.64 -21.52 1.89
N PRO A 483 -14.70 -21.12 2.63
CA PRO A 483 -15.95 -20.73 2.04
C PRO A 483 -15.75 -19.58 1.05
N GLN A 484 -16.32 -19.66 -0.15
CA GLN A 484 -16.11 -18.62 -1.16
C GLN A 484 -17.01 -17.39 -0.96
N ASP A 485 -18.15 -17.54 -0.24
CA ASP A 485 -19.19 -16.51 -0.11
C ASP A 485 -19.68 -16.38 1.34
N ILE A 486 -19.00 -15.62 2.16
CA ILE A 486 -19.59 -15.06 3.39
C ILE A 486 -19.46 -13.54 3.29
N ILE A 487 -20.38 -12.93 2.57
CA ILE A 487 -20.69 -11.51 2.73
C ILE A 487 -21.53 -11.44 4.00
N SER A 488 -21.19 -10.61 4.98
CA SER A 488 -21.99 -10.44 6.19
C SER A 488 -23.43 -10.09 5.80
N SER A 489 -24.40 -10.61 6.52
CA SER A 489 -25.84 -10.29 6.32
C SER A 489 -26.10 -8.78 6.36
N GLN A 490 -25.33 -8.03 7.12
CA GLN A 490 -25.35 -6.56 7.16
C GLN A 490 -24.97 -5.89 5.84
N VAL A 491 -24.08 -6.50 5.02
CA VAL A 491 -23.69 -5.94 3.72
C VAL A 491 -24.73 -6.23 2.63
N ARG A 492 -25.57 -7.25 2.80
CA ARG A 492 -26.63 -7.55 1.84
C ARG A 492 -27.88 -6.65 1.97
N GLY A 493 -28.00 -5.88 3.06
CA GLY A 493 -29.20 -5.09 3.32
C GLY A 493 -30.47 -5.95 3.50
N GLU A 494 -30.32 -7.26 3.72
CA GLU A 494 -31.41 -8.16 4.06
C GLU A 494 -31.82 -7.83 5.50
N SER A 495 -32.91 -7.05 5.63
CA SER A 495 -33.63 -6.95 6.88
C SER A 495 -34.04 -8.36 7.30
N VAL A 496 -33.79 -8.71 8.54
CA VAL A 496 -34.05 -10.02 9.16
C VAL A 496 -35.57 -10.32 9.23
N GLU A 497 -36.42 -9.57 8.57
CA GLU A 497 -37.91 -9.69 8.61
C GLU A 497 -38.51 -10.61 7.56
N GLU A 498 -37.75 -11.18 6.61
CA GLU A 498 -38.34 -12.00 5.55
C GLU A 498 -38.13 -13.53 5.69
N VAL A 499 -37.74 -14.04 6.84
CA VAL A 499 -37.60 -15.49 7.09
C VAL A 499 -38.52 -15.96 8.22
N GLU A 500 -39.73 -15.45 8.33
CA GLU A 500 -40.77 -16.08 9.14
C GLU A 500 -42.05 -16.24 8.33
N GLY A 501 -42.24 -17.44 7.84
CA GLY A 501 -43.54 -17.91 7.40
C GLY A 501 -43.49 -19.26 6.68
N PRO A 502 -43.64 -20.41 7.36
CA PRO A 502 -44.00 -21.62 6.64
C PRO A 502 -45.47 -21.49 6.20
N GLU A 503 -45.68 -21.57 4.89
CA GLU A 503 -46.99 -21.81 4.29
C GLU A 503 -47.71 -22.94 5.04
N ARG A 504 -48.74 -22.60 5.77
CA ARG A 504 -49.75 -23.57 6.15
C ARG A 504 -50.73 -23.69 5.00
N SER A 505 -50.45 -24.62 4.12
CA SER A 505 -51.45 -25.27 3.31
C SER A 505 -52.53 -25.89 4.21
N GLY A 506 -53.71 -25.37 4.16
CA GLY A 506 -54.90 -25.92 4.80
C GLY A 506 -56.04 -25.88 3.82
N ALA A 507 -56.18 -26.96 3.09
CA ALA A 507 -57.39 -27.25 2.30
C ALA A 507 -58.61 -27.35 3.21
N ILE A 508 -59.70 -26.65 2.89
CA ILE A 508 -61.05 -27.11 3.17
C ILE A 508 -61.93 -26.81 1.95
N ALA A 509 -62.42 -27.87 1.42
CA ALA A 509 -63.47 -27.91 0.39
C ALA A 509 -64.81 -27.47 0.94
N GLY A 510 -65.62 -26.94 0.09
CA GLY A 510 -67.05 -27.14 0.28
C GLY A 510 -67.96 -26.02 -0.18
N SER A 511 -68.70 -26.32 -1.27
CA SER A 511 -70.09 -26.11 -1.51
C SER A 511 -70.68 -24.78 -1.95
N ALA A 512 -70.96 -24.74 -3.22
CA ALA A 512 -72.29 -24.48 -3.88
C ALA A 512 -73.13 -23.28 -3.44
N ALA A 513 -73.38 -22.36 -4.36
CA ALA A 513 -74.72 -22.08 -4.95
C ALA A 513 -74.70 -20.67 -5.60
N ALA A 514 -74.98 -20.62 -6.85
CA ALA A 514 -75.60 -19.48 -7.54
C ALA A 514 -77.15 -19.63 -7.30
N PRO A 515 -78.08 -18.71 -7.68
CA PRO A 515 -77.93 -17.60 -8.62
C PRO A 515 -78.74 -16.34 -8.22
N GLY A 516 -78.68 -15.34 -9.05
CA GLY A 516 -79.86 -14.51 -9.27
C GLY A 516 -79.69 -13.01 -9.04
N SER A 517 -79.79 -12.33 -10.13
CA SER A 517 -80.33 -11.08 -10.65
C SER A 517 -79.32 -10.00 -10.91
#